data_d26f5f67fc8bc009a2b1885fd92b0b70
#
_entry.id   d26f5f67fc8bc009a2b1885fd92b0b70
#
_cell.length_a   1.000
_cell.length_b   1.000
_cell.length_c   1.000
_cell.angle_alpha   90.00
_cell.angle_beta   90.00
_cell.angle_gamma   90.00
#
_symmetry.space_group_name_H-M   'P 1'
#
loop_
_entity.id
_entity.type
_entity.pdbx_description
1 polymer ?
#
loop_
_entity_poly.entity_id
_entity_poly.type
_entity_poly.pdbx_seq_one_letter_code
_entity_poly.pdbx_strand_id
1 'polypeptide(L)'
;MILIDLSQCIYSIVLREPTAKMNFAVSKGMIYTTLLSFKRKFESQFGEPILAADSNCGYWRDEVFPHYKAARRASKKTSTRTDWSKIEPFVTDIHQELKECIPWKFIQVPGAEADDVIGCLGMRYGSAPTLVLSSDKDYAQLQLAPGVKQYSSVKKQWITVDDPVRALQELILRGDVEDGIPNLFSDDDTFVVKEKRQKQMTEAKVKDYFDNMEERIKENQKRYDQNRQLIDFTQIPRNIRKAIYTEYEKAPRGSVKKLYDCFIRARLPLLVSDVESFRIRG
;
A
#
# COMPACT_ATOMS: atom_id res chain seq x y z
N MET A 1 -11.28 -12.09 -3.51
CA MET A 1 -9.99 -12.04 -2.75
C MET A 1 -9.92 -10.82 -1.85
N ILE A 2 -9.12 -10.89 -0.77
CA ILE A 2 -8.88 -9.76 0.14
C ILE A 2 -7.43 -9.33 -0.04
N LEU A 3 -7.19 -8.16 -0.62
CA LEU A 3 -5.88 -7.57 -0.83
C LEU A 3 -5.52 -6.71 0.39
N ILE A 4 -4.51 -7.10 1.14
CA ILE A 4 -4.10 -6.43 2.38
C ILE A 4 -2.82 -5.65 2.10
N ASP A 5 -2.91 -4.32 2.24
CA ASP A 5 -1.75 -3.45 2.31
C ASP A 5 -1.01 -3.73 3.63
N LEU A 6 0.04 -4.54 3.52
CA LEU A 6 0.75 -5.02 4.70
C LEU A 6 1.54 -3.91 5.38
N SER A 7 2.09 -2.98 4.62
CA SER A 7 2.82 -1.83 5.15
C SER A 7 1.90 -0.95 5.99
N GLN A 8 0.72 -0.59 5.49
CA GLN A 8 -0.25 0.18 6.27
C GLN A 8 -0.71 -0.60 7.50
N CYS A 9 -0.97 -1.91 7.38
CA CYS A 9 -1.36 -2.76 8.50
C CYS A 9 -0.30 -2.74 9.62
N ILE A 10 0.97 -2.98 9.28
CA ILE A 10 2.08 -3.04 10.25
C ILE A 10 2.33 -1.67 10.86
N TYR A 11 2.52 -0.64 10.02
CA TYR A 11 2.85 0.71 10.51
C TYR A 11 1.73 1.34 11.33
N SER A 12 0.47 1.03 11.06
CA SER A 12 -0.66 1.46 11.89
C SER A 12 -0.61 0.91 13.33
N ILE A 13 0.13 -0.17 13.55
CA ILE A 13 0.33 -0.79 14.88
C ILE A 13 1.62 -0.26 15.50
N VAL A 14 2.74 -0.34 14.79
CA VAL A 14 4.06 -0.04 15.36
C VAL A 14 4.32 1.45 15.58
N LEU A 15 3.62 2.34 14.90
CA LEU A 15 3.80 3.79 15.05
C LEU A 15 2.81 4.44 16.01
N ARG A 16 1.96 3.66 16.71
CA ARG A 16 1.02 4.20 17.72
C ARG A 16 1.74 4.86 18.88
N GLU A 17 2.84 4.25 19.31
CA GLU A 17 3.64 4.73 20.42
C GLU A 17 5.07 5.09 19.99
N PRO A 18 5.77 5.97 20.75
CA PRO A 18 7.20 6.17 20.56
C PRO A 18 7.96 4.85 20.69
N THR A 19 8.97 4.62 19.85
CA THR A 19 9.74 3.36 19.85
C THR A 19 10.34 3.00 21.21
N ALA A 20 10.69 4.01 22.04
CA ALA A 20 11.19 3.80 23.40
C ALA A 20 10.20 3.11 24.35
N LYS A 21 8.88 3.17 24.05
CA LYS A 21 7.81 2.53 24.85
C LYS A 21 7.28 1.24 24.18
N MET A 22 7.76 0.91 23.00
CA MET A 22 7.22 -0.18 22.20
C MET A 22 7.67 -1.54 22.72
N ASN A 23 6.72 -2.48 22.85
CA ASN A 23 7.00 -3.88 23.06
C ASN A 23 6.82 -4.66 21.74
N PHE A 24 7.93 -5.04 21.10
CA PHE A 24 7.93 -5.72 19.81
C PHE A 24 7.19 -7.07 19.82
N ALA A 25 7.24 -7.83 20.93
CA ALA A 25 6.50 -9.08 21.04
C ALA A 25 4.97 -8.85 21.07
N VAL A 26 4.53 -7.83 21.78
CA VAL A 26 3.11 -7.40 21.80
C VAL A 26 2.70 -6.92 20.40
N SER A 27 3.51 -6.08 19.75
CA SER A 27 3.23 -5.59 18.41
C SER A 27 3.13 -6.72 17.41
N LYS A 28 4.00 -7.74 17.49
CA LYS A 28 3.92 -8.95 16.68
C LYS A 28 2.57 -9.66 16.88
N GLY A 29 2.16 -9.90 18.11
CA GLY A 29 0.87 -10.52 18.43
C GLY A 29 -0.31 -9.70 17.89
N MET A 30 -0.24 -8.36 17.98
CA MET A 30 -1.27 -7.47 17.45
C MET A 30 -1.36 -7.55 15.91
N ILE A 31 -0.23 -7.67 15.19
CA ILE A 31 -0.21 -7.81 13.74
C ILE A 31 -0.95 -9.09 13.33
N TYR A 32 -0.60 -10.24 13.89
CA TYR A 32 -1.28 -11.50 13.57
C TYR A 32 -2.76 -11.49 13.95
N THR A 33 -3.11 -10.93 15.12
CA THR A 33 -4.51 -10.80 15.54
C THR A 33 -5.30 -9.91 14.57
N THR A 34 -4.69 -8.82 14.10
CA THR A 34 -5.31 -7.92 13.13
C THR A 34 -5.53 -8.62 11.79
N LEU A 35 -4.53 -9.33 11.27
CA LEU A 35 -4.65 -10.11 10.04
C LEU A 35 -5.75 -11.17 10.14
N LEU A 36 -5.80 -11.91 11.26
CA LEU A 36 -6.85 -12.89 11.51
C LEU A 36 -8.24 -12.25 11.60
N SER A 37 -8.34 -11.08 12.22
CA SER A 37 -9.62 -10.33 12.31
C SER A 37 -10.15 -9.93 10.92
N PHE A 38 -9.28 -9.53 10.00
CA PHE A 38 -9.65 -9.22 8.62
C PHE A 38 -10.18 -10.46 7.89
N LYS A 39 -9.48 -11.59 8.01
CA LYS A 39 -9.94 -12.84 7.44
C LYS A 39 -11.33 -13.21 7.98
N ARG A 40 -11.49 -13.27 9.31
CA ARG A 40 -12.78 -13.60 9.96
C ARG A 40 -13.93 -12.70 9.50
N LYS A 41 -13.65 -11.42 9.32
CA LYS A 41 -14.67 -10.44 8.96
C LYS A 41 -15.09 -10.50 7.49
N PHE A 42 -14.16 -10.80 6.59
CA PHE A 42 -14.39 -10.54 5.16
C PHE A 42 -14.28 -11.78 4.27
N GLU A 43 -13.72 -12.92 4.76
CA GLU A 43 -13.48 -14.11 3.93
C GLU A 43 -14.76 -14.67 3.28
N SER A 44 -15.88 -14.66 4.00
CA SER A 44 -17.15 -15.19 3.48
C SER A 44 -17.66 -14.41 2.25
N GLN A 45 -17.34 -13.12 2.15
CA GLN A 45 -17.80 -12.27 1.06
C GLN A 45 -16.77 -12.15 -0.07
N PHE A 46 -15.47 -12.11 0.28
CA PHE A 46 -14.42 -11.78 -0.67
C PHE A 46 -13.42 -12.92 -0.92
N GLY A 47 -13.45 -13.98 -0.12
CA GLY A 47 -12.54 -15.11 -0.26
C GLY A 47 -11.20 -14.90 0.43
N GLU A 48 -10.14 -15.50 -0.12
CA GLU A 48 -8.83 -15.62 0.52
C GLU A 48 -8.09 -14.29 0.71
N PRO A 49 -7.41 -14.11 1.88
CA PRO A 49 -6.50 -12.98 2.07
C PRO A 49 -5.17 -13.16 1.32
N ILE A 50 -4.66 -12.05 0.79
CA ILE A 50 -3.38 -11.93 0.10
C ILE A 50 -2.64 -10.76 0.73
N LEU A 51 -1.40 -10.99 1.16
CA LEU A 51 -0.54 -9.98 1.73
C LEU A 51 0.29 -9.33 0.63
N ALA A 52 0.09 -8.04 0.40
CA ALA A 52 0.90 -7.23 -0.49
C ALA A 52 1.96 -6.47 0.30
N ALA A 53 3.24 -6.65 -0.04
CA ALA A 53 4.36 -6.06 0.67
C ALA A 53 5.26 -5.27 -0.26
N ASP A 54 5.84 -4.18 0.27
CA ASP A 54 6.81 -3.35 -0.44
C ASP A 54 8.10 -4.12 -0.75
N SER A 55 8.74 -3.77 -1.86
CA SER A 55 10.10 -4.20 -2.17
C SER A 55 11.09 -3.75 -1.08
N ASN A 56 12.12 -4.57 -0.86
CA ASN A 56 13.23 -4.25 0.03
C ASN A 56 14.46 -3.69 -0.71
N CYS A 57 14.38 -3.48 -2.02
CA CYS A 57 15.51 -3.06 -2.86
C CYS A 57 15.23 -1.82 -3.74
N GLY A 58 14.36 -0.91 -3.25
CA GLY A 58 13.96 0.30 -3.99
C GLY A 58 12.75 0.08 -4.88
N TYR A 59 12.34 1.12 -5.61
CA TYR A 59 11.11 1.14 -6.38
C TYR A 59 11.38 1.58 -7.82
N TRP A 60 10.63 1.06 -8.78
CA TRP A 60 10.71 1.50 -10.18
C TRP A 60 10.37 3.00 -10.34
N ARG A 61 9.58 3.57 -9.41
CA ARG A 61 9.26 5.00 -9.40
C ARG A 61 10.47 5.89 -9.11
N ASP A 62 11.48 5.39 -8.38
CA ASP A 62 12.73 6.13 -8.14
C ASP A 62 13.51 6.38 -9.44
N GLU A 63 13.39 5.48 -10.44
CA GLU A 63 14.01 5.63 -11.77
C GLU A 63 13.27 6.69 -12.60
N VAL A 64 11.95 6.81 -12.45
CA VAL A 64 11.12 7.80 -13.15
C VAL A 64 11.25 9.19 -12.54
N PHE A 65 11.32 9.25 -11.21
CA PHE A 65 11.36 10.50 -10.46
C PHE A 65 12.32 10.42 -9.27
N PRO A 66 13.55 10.97 -9.39
CA PRO A 66 14.58 10.86 -8.33
C PRO A 66 14.18 11.44 -6.97
N HIS A 67 13.19 12.35 -6.95
CA HIS A 67 12.67 12.96 -5.72
C HIS A 67 11.50 12.18 -5.09
N TYR A 68 11.10 11.06 -5.71
CA TYR A 68 10.05 10.20 -5.18
C TYR A 68 10.34 9.78 -3.74
N LYS A 69 9.41 10.07 -2.82
CA LYS A 69 9.53 9.80 -1.37
C LYS A 69 10.78 10.38 -0.68
N ALA A 70 11.50 11.32 -1.31
CA ALA A 70 12.75 11.89 -0.77
C ALA A 70 12.53 12.61 0.57
N ALA A 71 11.48 13.42 0.69
CA ALA A 71 11.13 14.09 1.95
C ALA A 71 10.79 13.10 3.06
N ARG A 72 10.05 12.01 2.74
CA ARG A 72 9.74 10.93 3.67
C ARG A 72 11.01 10.19 4.14
N ARG A 73 11.94 9.91 3.22
CA ARG A 73 13.26 9.33 3.56
C ARG A 73 14.08 10.26 4.46
N ALA A 74 14.07 11.57 4.19
CA ALA A 74 14.77 12.56 5.01
C ALA A 74 14.16 12.67 6.42
N SER A 75 12.83 12.73 6.54
CA SER A 75 12.14 12.82 7.83
C SER A 75 12.35 11.58 8.72
N LYS A 76 12.48 10.39 8.13
CA LYS A 76 12.87 9.18 8.87
C LYS A 76 14.21 9.34 9.59
N LYS A 77 15.20 9.96 8.95
CA LYS A 77 16.55 10.15 9.50
C LYS A 77 16.59 11.13 10.68
N THR A 78 15.64 12.06 10.74
CA THR A 78 15.58 13.13 11.76
C THR A 78 14.52 12.89 12.83
N SER A 79 13.78 11.80 12.76
CA SER A 79 12.70 11.49 13.69
C SER A 79 13.26 11.21 15.10
N THR A 80 12.78 11.96 16.09
CA THR A 80 13.10 11.73 17.52
C THR A 80 12.07 10.81 18.20
N ARG A 81 10.87 10.68 17.64
CA ARG A 81 9.79 9.83 18.15
C ARG A 81 9.97 8.37 17.76
N THR A 82 10.43 8.14 16.55
CA THR A 82 10.54 6.81 15.92
C THR A 82 12.00 6.48 15.67
N ASP A 83 12.51 5.48 16.35
CA ASP A 83 13.83 4.92 16.10
C ASP A 83 13.74 3.91 14.96
N TRP A 84 13.94 4.39 13.75
CA TRP A 84 13.85 3.58 12.53
C TRP A 84 14.90 2.46 12.47
N SER A 85 16.02 2.60 13.18
CA SER A 85 17.04 1.53 13.27
C SER A 85 16.52 0.27 13.98
N LYS A 86 15.45 0.39 14.78
CA LYS A 86 14.77 -0.73 15.42
C LYS A 86 13.51 -1.16 14.69
N ILE A 87 12.76 -0.20 14.11
CA ILE A 87 11.51 -0.48 13.40
C ILE A 87 11.77 -1.23 12.10
N GLU A 88 12.74 -0.80 11.27
CA GLU A 88 12.98 -1.42 9.97
C GLU A 88 13.43 -2.89 10.07
N PRO A 89 14.37 -3.28 10.95
CA PRO A 89 14.67 -4.69 11.17
C PRO A 89 13.46 -5.49 11.66
N PHE A 90 12.67 -4.96 12.61
CA PHE A 90 11.47 -5.63 13.08
C PHE A 90 10.45 -5.87 11.96
N VAL A 91 10.22 -4.89 11.10
CA VAL A 91 9.32 -5.03 9.93
C VAL A 91 9.86 -6.07 8.96
N THR A 92 11.17 -6.07 8.71
CA THR A 92 11.82 -7.07 7.85
C THR A 92 11.65 -8.48 8.40
N ASP A 93 11.86 -8.67 9.71
CA ASP A 93 11.66 -9.97 10.37
C ASP A 93 10.20 -10.44 10.30
N ILE A 94 9.24 -9.52 10.49
CA ILE A 94 7.82 -9.83 10.33
C ILE A 94 7.48 -10.23 8.90
N HIS A 95 8.00 -9.53 7.89
CA HIS A 95 7.78 -9.89 6.48
C HIS A 95 8.32 -11.29 6.18
N GLN A 96 9.53 -11.60 6.65
CA GLN A 96 10.13 -12.92 6.46
C GLN A 96 9.31 -14.02 7.15
N GLU A 97 8.90 -13.78 8.40
CA GLU A 97 8.11 -14.75 9.16
C GLU A 97 6.73 -14.97 8.52
N LEU A 98 6.04 -13.91 8.10
CA LEU A 98 4.76 -14.02 7.38
C LEU A 98 4.93 -14.80 6.08
N LYS A 99 5.94 -14.49 5.28
CA LYS A 99 6.23 -15.17 4.01
C LYS A 99 6.49 -16.68 4.19
N GLU A 100 7.15 -17.08 5.28
CA GLU A 100 7.51 -18.46 5.53
C GLU A 100 6.45 -19.27 6.27
N CYS A 101 5.68 -18.61 7.15
CA CYS A 101 4.82 -19.29 8.10
C CYS A 101 3.33 -19.20 7.77
N ILE A 102 2.84 -18.04 7.27
CA ILE A 102 1.40 -17.87 7.07
C ILE A 102 0.89 -18.71 5.88
N PRO A 103 -0.26 -19.40 6.00
CA PRO A 103 -0.81 -20.22 4.91
C PRO A 103 -1.53 -19.38 3.83
N TRP A 104 -1.16 -18.12 3.66
CA TRP A 104 -1.72 -17.18 2.68
C TRP A 104 -0.68 -16.78 1.65
N LYS A 105 -1.13 -16.29 0.51
CA LYS A 105 -0.22 -15.71 -0.48
C LYS A 105 0.43 -14.45 0.10
N PHE A 106 1.76 -14.40 0.05
CA PHE A 106 2.57 -13.25 0.40
C PHE A 106 3.29 -12.80 -0.86
N ILE A 107 2.98 -11.61 -1.35
CA ILE A 107 3.50 -11.10 -2.62
C ILE A 107 4.40 -9.91 -2.34
N GLN A 108 5.66 -10.09 -2.67
CA GLN A 108 6.71 -9.08 -2.61
C GLN A 108 7.58 -9.24 -3.85
N VAL A 109 7.65 -8.21 -4.67
CA VAL A 109 8.36 -8.22 -5.95
C VAL A 109 9.45 -7.15 -5.93
N PRO A 110 10.69 -7.47 -6.33
CA PRO A 110 11.75 -6.49 -6.45
C PRO A 110 11.32 -5.30 -7.33
N GLY A 111 11.55 -4.09 -6.84
CA GLY A 111 11.18 -2.86 -7.53
C GLY A 111 9.70 -2.45 -7.43
N ALA A 112 8.83 -3.29 -6.87
CA ALA A 112 7.40 -2.98 -6.70
C ALA A 112 7.06 -2.53 -5.28
N GLU A 113 6.06 -1.68 -5.15
CA GLU A 113 5.40 -1.35 -3.89
C GLU A 113 4.18 -2.25 -3.65
N ALA A 114 3.69 -2.30 -2.42
CA ALA A 114 2.43 -2.97 -2.10
C ALA A 114 1.28 -2.46 -2.99
N ASP A 115 1.31 -1.17 -3.31
CA ASP A 115 0.33 -0.51 -4.17
C ASP A 115 0.33 -1.07 -5.59
N ASP A 116 1.52 -1.39 -6.14
CA ASP A 116 1.64 -2.03 -7.45
C ASP A 116 1.03 -3.43 -7.45
N VAL A 117 1.27 -4.19 -6.38
CA VAL A 117 0.69 -5.54 -6.21
C VAL A 117 -0.83 -5.46 -6.16
N ILE A 118 -1.38 -4.58 -5.30
CA ILE A 118 -2.82 -4.39 -5.13
C ILE A 118 -3.43 -3.83 -6.42
N GLY A 119 -2.79 -2.84 -7.05
CA GLY A 119 -3.20 -2.26 -8.32
C GLY A 119 -3.31 -3.30 -9.43
N CYS A 120 -2.26 -4.10 -9.64
CA CYS A 120 -2.24 -5.14 -10.65
C CYS A 120 -3.32 -6.21 -10.43
N LEU A 121 -3.47 -6.71 -9.20
CA LEU A 121 -4.45 -7.75 -8.89
C LEU A 121 -5.87 -7.19 -8.91
N GLY A 122 -6.09 -5.99 -8.40
CA GLY A 122 -7.38 -5.30 -8.43
C GLY A 122 -7.87 -5.05 -9.85
N MET A 123 -7.01 -4.58 -10.75
CA MET A 123 -7.36 -4.40 -12.17
C MET A 123 -7.64 -5.72 -12.87
N ARG A 124 -6.84 -6.77 -12.63
CA ARG A 124 -6.97 -8.04 -13.34
C ARG A 124 -8.18 -8.87 -12.89
N TYR A 125 -8.47 -8.87 -11.59
CA TYR A 125 -9.47 -9.73 -11.00
C TYR A 125 -10.68 -8.99 -10.42
N GLY A 126 -10.74 -7.68 -10.58
CA GLY A 126 -11.76 -6.82 -10.00
C GLY A 126 -13.18 -6.97 -10.60
N SER A 127 -13.40 -7.83 -11.60
CA SER A 127 -14.74 -8.26 -12.00
C SER A 127 -15.37 -9.22 -10.98
N ALA A 128 -14.54 -9.94 -10.22
CA ALA A 128 -14.97 -10.77 -9.09
C ALA A 128 -14.91 -9.99 -7.77
N PRO A 129 -15.62 -10.45 -6.69
CA PRO A 129 -15.56 -9.80 -5.40
C PRO A 129 -14.12 -9.65 -4.90
N THR A 130 -13.65 -8.40 -4.82
CA THR A 130 -12.29 -8.03 -4.41
C THR A 130 -12.34 -6.93 -3.38
N LEU A 131 -11.71 -7.15 -2.23
CA LEU A 131 -11.60 -6.17 -1.16
C LEU A 131 -10.19 -5.63 -1.08
N VAL A 132 -10.02 -4.33 -1.12
CA VAL A 132 -8.77 -3.63 -0.79
C VAL A 132 -8.84 -3.17 0.67
N LEU A 133 -7.96 -3.68 1.51
CA LEU A 133 -7.82 -3.27 2.92
C LEU A 133 -6.68 -2.24 3.03
N SER A 134 -7.02 -1.00 2.75
CA SER A 134 -6.15 0.16 2.90
C SER A 134 -6.96 1.44 2.99
N SER A 135 -6.39 2.45 3.66
CA SER A 135 -6.96 3.82 3.75
C SER A 135 -6.46 4.72 2.63
N ASP A 136 -5.56 4.23 1.79
CA ASP A 136 -4.93 5.03 0.76
C ASP A 136 -5.94 5.45 -0.31
N LYS A 137 -5.87 6.73 -0.69
CA LYS A 137 -6.73 7.35 -1.70
C LYS A 137 -6.43 6.86 -3.12
N ASP A 138 -5.20 6.37 -3.36
CA ASP A 138 -4.76 5.95 -4.68
C ASP A 138 -5.52 4.73 -5.18
N TYR A 139 -6.05 3.91 -4.26
CA TYR A 139 -6.90 2.77 -4.60
C TYR A 139 -8.32 3.15 -5.08
N ALA A 140 -8.71 4.42 -4.98
CA ALA A 140 -9.98 4.90 -5.53
C ALA A 140 -10.13 4.54 -7.02
N GLN A 141 -9.04 4.59 -7.79
CA GLN A 141 -9.02 4.23 -9.22
C GLN A 141 -9.40 2.77 -9.49
N LEU A 142 -9.20 1.86 -8.53
CA LEU A 142 -9.57 0.45 -8.67
C LEU A 142 -11.09 0.22 -8.60
N GLN A 143 -11.84 1.17 -8.06
CA GLN A 143 -13.31 1.10 -7.99
C GLN A 143 -14.00 1.28 -9.36
N LEU A 144 -13.23 1.52 -10.43
CA LEU A 144 -13.69 1.34 -11.82
C LEU A 144 -14.10 -0.10 -12.10
N ALA A 145 -13.48 -1.07 -11.45
CA ALA A 145 -13.85 -2.47 -11.58
C ALA A 145 -15.03 -2.80 -10.65
N PRO A 146 -16.13 -3.37 -11.15
CA PRO A 146 -17.41 -3.46 -10.43
C PRO A 146 -17.38 -4.33 -9.16
N GLY A 147 -16.43 -5.26 -9.06
CA GLY A 147 -16.27 -6.14 -7.90
C GLY A 147 -15.34 -5.58 -6.83
N VAL A 148 -14.64 -4.48 -7.10
CA VAL A 148 -13.69 -3.89 -6.14
C VAL A 148 -14.39 -3.03 -5.12
N LYS A 149 -14.12 -3.29 -3.85
CA LYS A 149 -14.50 -2.46 -2.70
C LYS A 149 -13.29 -2.13 -1.86
N GLN A 150 -13.29 -0.96 -1.23
CA GLN A 150 -12.22 -0.52 -0.35
C GLN A 150 -12.71 -0.33 1.08
N TYR A 151 -11.92 -0.78 2.05
CA TYR A 151 -12.22 -0.62 3.47
C TYR A 151 -11.02 -0.08 4.22
N SER A 152 -11.20 1.03 4.92
CA SER A 152 -10.21 1.57 5.83
C SER A 152 -10.27 0.83 7.16
N SER A 153 -9.23 0.04 7.45
CA SER A 153 -9.08 -0.64 8.74
C SER A 153 -8.80 0.35 9.89
N VAL A 154 -8.19 1.49 9.60
CA VAL A 154 -7.86 2.56 10.55
C VAL A 154 -9.12 3.32 10.94
N LYS A 155 -9.91 3.76 9.97
CA LYS A 155 -11.16 4.51 10.18
C LYS A 155 -12.37 3.59 10.44
N LYS A 156 -12.23 2.27 10.23
CA LYS A 156 -13.28 1.24 10.35
C LYS A 156 -14.50 1.53 9.49
N GLN A 157 -14.31 2.03 8.27
CA GLN A 157 -15.37 2.41 7.34
C GLN A 157 -15.05 2.01 5.91
N TRP A 158 -16.11 1.83 5.11
CA TRP A 158 -16.02 1.68 3.68
C TRP A 158 -15.60 3.01 3.05
N ILE A 159 -14.77 2.91 2.02
CA ILE A 159 -14.39 4.05 1.18
C ILE A 159 -15.07 3.84 -0.17
N THR A 160 -15.95 4.76 -0.54
CA THR A 160 -16.66 4.74 -1.82
C THR A 160 -16.35 6.02 -2.58
N VAL A 161 -16.12 5.90 -3.87
CA VAL A 161 -15.84 7.02 -4.77
C VAL A 161 -16.90 7.00 -5.88
N ASP A 162 -17.62 8.12 -6.04
CA ASP A 162 -18.70 8.23 -7.02
C ASP A 162 -18.17 8.23 -8.47
N ASP A 163 -17.03 8.88 -8.69
CA ASP A 163 -16.38 8.96 -9.99
C ASP A 163 -14.89 8.63 -9.86
N PRO A 164 -14.49 7.35 -10.01
CA PRO A 164 -13.08 6.93 -9.92
C PRO A 164 -12.20 7.51 -11.03
N VAL A 165 -12.75 7.81 -12.22
CA VAL A 165 -12.00 8.43 -13.32
C VAL A 165 -11.62 9.86 -12.93
N ARG A 166 -12.60 10.63 -12.48
CA ARG A 166 -12.38 11.99 -12.00
C ARG A 166 -11.42 12.02 -10.81
N ALA A 167 -11.58 11.09 -9.86
CA ALA A 167 -10.68 10.97 -8.71
C ALA A 167 -9.23 10.74 -9.13
N LEU A 168 -8.98 9.85 -10.11
CA LEU A 168 -7.63 9.63 -10.65
C LEU A 168 -7.08 10.89 -11.33
N GLN A 169 -7.88 11.58 -12.17
CA GLN A 169 -7.45 12.82 -12.80
C GLN A 169 -7.14 13.91 -11.78
N GLU A 170 -7.90 14.00 -10.71
CA GLU A 170 -7.63 14.96 -9.63
C GLU A 170 -6.35 14.62 -8.86
N LEU A 171 -6.05 13.34 -8.62
CA LEU A 171 -4.77 12.89 -8.05
C LEU A 171 -3.59 13.29 -8.94
N ILE A 172 -3.67 13.06 -10.26
CA ILE A 172 -2.64 13.44 -11.21
C ILE A 172 -2.42 14.96 -11.21
N LEU A 173 -3.52 15.73 -11.17
CA LEU A 173 -3.49 17.20 -11.11
C LEU A 173 -2.85 17.70 -9.82
N ARG A 174 -3.27 17.19 -8.67
CA ARG A 174 -2.82 17.62 -7.34
C ARG A 174 -1.44 17.09 -6.96
N GLY A 175 -1.00 15.98 -7.59
CA GLY A 175 0.16 15.23 -7.15
C GLY A 175 -0.06 14.57 -5.79
N ASP A 176 1.01 14.06 -5.21
CA ASP A 176 1.00 13.46 -3.87
C ASP A 176 2.13 14.01 -3.00
N VAL A 177 1.76 14.78 -1.98
CA VAL A 177 2.72 15.39 -1.04
C VAL A 177 3.45 14.34 -0.22
N GLU A 178 2.77 13.25 0.17
CA GLU A 178 3.36 12.18 0.99
C GLU A 178 4.42 11.40 0.21
N ASP A 179 4.20 11.24 -1.08
CA ASP A 179 5.13 10.58 -2.01
C ASP A 179 6.10 11.58 -2.69
N GLY A 180 5.96 12.87 -2.37
CA GLY A 180 6.83 13.92 -2.89
C GLY A 180 6.55 14.25 -4.36
N ILE A 181 5.38 13.91 -4.89
CA ILE A 181 4.96 14.18 -6.27
C ILE A 181 4.30 15.57 -6.31
N PRO A 182 4.92 16.57 -6.96
CA PRO A 182 4.35 17.91 -7.02
C PRO A 182 3.10 17.97 -7.90
N ASN A 183 2.22 18.95 -7.62
CA ASN A 183 1.07 19.19 -8.49
C ASN A 183 1.50 19.68 -9.90
N LEU A 184 0.55 19.68 -10.82
CA LEU A 184 0.75 19.98 -12.24
C LEU A 184 1.51 21.28 -12.51
N PHE A 185 1.41 22.26 -11.62
CA PHE A 185 1.97 23.61 -11.81
C PHE A 185 3.27 23.87 -11.03
N SER A 186 3.76 22.89 -10.27
CA SER A 186 4.92 23.06 -9.38
C SER A 186 6.18 22.37 -9.94
N ASP A 187 7.35 22.85 -9.51
CA ASP A 187 8.65 22.33 -9.95
C ASP A 187 8.94 20.94 -9.35
N ASP A 188 9.84 20.17 -9.99
CA ASP A 188 10.23 18.81 -9.55
C ASP A 188 10.80 18.78 -8.14
N ASP A 189 11.57 19.80 -7.78
CA ASP A 189 12.31 19.88 -6.51
C ASP A 189 11.54 20.57 -5.38
N THR A 190 10.23 20.83 -5.58
CA THR A 190 9.37 21.56 -4.64
C THR A 190 9.40 21.01 -3.21
N PHE A 191 9.53 19.69 -3.03
CA PHE A 191 9.53 19.06 -1.70
C PHE A 191 10.92 18.72 -1.18
N VAL A 192 11.98 19.02 -1.92
CA VAL A 192 13.38 18.75 -1.51
C VAL A 192 14.18 20.02 -1.27
N VAL A 193 13.84 21.12 -1.94
CA VAL A 193 14.44 22.43 -1.72
C VAL A 193 13.65 23.15 -0.63
N LYS A 194 14.30 23.44 0.50
CA LYS A 194 13.67 23.95 1.73
C LYS A 194 12.89 25.27 1.54
N GLU A 195 13.35 26.12 0.63
CA GLU A 195 12.77 27.44 0.35
C GLU A 195 11.59 27.37 -0.62
N LYS A 196 11.43 26.26 -1.34
CA LYS A 196 10.34 26.08 -2.31
C LYS A 196 9.06 25.62 -1.62
N ARG A 197 7.94 26.07 -2.18
CA ARG A 197 6.60 25.67 -1.77
C ARG A 197 5.78 25.28 -2.98
N GLN A 198 4.93 24.29 -2.83
CA GLN A 198 3.99 23.88 -3.87
C GLN A 198 3.06 25.05 -4.22
N LYS A 199 2.84 25.28 -5.51
CA LYS A 199 1.84 26.27 -5.97
C LYS A 199 0.45 25.85 -5.49
N GLN A 200 -0.29 26.81 -4.96
CA GLN A 200 -1.60 26.52 -4.38
C GLN A 200 -2.58 26.01 -5.44
N MET A 201 -3.26 24.92 -5.14
CA MET A 201 -4.31 24.31 -5.94
C MET A 201 -5.67 24.70 -5.36
N THR A 202 -6.23 25.81 -5.84
CA THR A 202 -7.54 26.29 -5.44
C THR A 202 -8.64 25.51 -6.18
N GLU A 203 -9.85 25.50 -5.62
CA GLU A 203 -11.03 24.87 -6.26
C GLU A 203 -11.33 25.48 -7.64
N ALA A 204 -11.07 26.78 -7.81
CA ALA A 204 -11.20 27.44 -9.11
C ALA A 204 -10.22 26.86 -10.15
N LYS A 205 -8.98 26.57 -9.76
CA LYS A 205 -8.00 25.93 -10.66
C LYS A 205 -8.37 24.48 -10.97
N VAL A 206 -8.90 23.75 -9.99
CA VAL A 206 -9.39 22.37 -10.18
C VAL A 206 -10.56 22.39 -11.17
N LYS A 207 -11.50 23.31 -10.99
CA LYS A 207 -12.62 23.47 -11.92
C LYS A 207 -12.12 23.84 -13.32
N ASP A 208 -11.28 24.84 -13.46
CA ASP A 208 -10.70 25.23 -14.75
C ASP A 208 -9.95 24.06 -15.43
N TYR A 209 -9.22 23.26 -14.68
CA TYR A 209 -8.60 22.06 -15.23
C TYR A 209 -9.61 21.08 -15.82
N PHE A 210 -10.72 20.81 -15.12
CA PHE A 210 -11.73 19.88 -15.64
C PHE A 210 -12.56 20.46 -16.78
N ASP A 211 -12.81 21.78 -16.76
CA ASP A 211 -13.54 22.47 -17.83
C ASP A 211 -12.71 22.59 -19.12
N ASN A 212 -11.36 22.66 -19.01
CA ASN A 212 -10.40 22.88 -20.11
C ASN A 212 -9.29 21.82 -20.12
N MET A 213 -9.60 20.55 -19.82
CA MET A 213 -8.60 19.50 -19.51
C MET A 213 -7.54 19.34 -20.60
N GLU A 214 -7.94 19.24 -21.85
CA GLU A 214 -7.00 19.02 -22.97
C GLU A 214 -5.98 20.16 -23.08
N GLU A 215 -6.43 21.40 -22.96
CA GLU A 215 -5.57 22.59 -23.00
C GLU A 215 -4.59 22.64 -21.82
N ARG A 216 -5.08 22.41 -20.60
CA ARG A 216 -4.27 22.41 -19.38
C ARG A 216 -3.25 21.28 -19.34
N ILE A 217 -3.60 20.10 -19.85
CA ILE A 217 -2.64 19.00 -20.04
C ILE A 217 -1.57 19.40 -21.04
N LYS A 218 -1.95 19.93 -22.21
CA LYS A 218 -1.01 20.35 -23.26
C LYS A 218 -0.02 21.39 -22.76
N GLU A 219 -0.47 22.39 -22.00
CA GLU A 219 0.39 23.42 -21.40
C GLU A 219 1.40 22.85 -20.39
N ASN A 220 1.06 21.73 -19.73
CA ASN A 220 1.84 21.13 -18.67
C ASN A 220 2.20 19.65 -18.96
N GLN A 221 2.28 19.27 -20.24
CA GLN A 221 2.35 17.88 -20.71
C GLN A 221 3.41 17.04 -19.98
N LYS A 222 4.64 17.57 -19.88
CA LYS A 222 5.74 16.86 -19.21
C LYS A 222 5.39 16.47 -17.77
N ARG A 223 4.82 17.39 -16.99
CA ARG A 223 4.44 17.16 -15.60
C ARG A 223 3.25 16.21 -15.50
N TYR A 224 2.26 16.38 -16.37
CA TYR A 224 1.11 15.49 -16.44
C TYR A 224 1.53 14.03 -16.71
N ASP A 225 2.37 13.83 -17.72
CA ASP A 225 2.85 12.48 -18.07
C ASP A 225 3.65 11.84 -16.93
N GLN A 226 4.50 12.63 -16.26
CA GLN A 226 5.26 12.16 -15.10
C GLN A 226 4.34 11.80 -13.92
N ASN A 227 3.42 12.69 -13.54
CA ASN A 227 2.48 12.41 -12.44
C ASN A 227 1.58 11.22 -12.78
N ARG A 228 1.09 11.14 -14.02
CA ARG A 228 0.32 9.99 -14.51
C ARG A 228 1.13 8.70 -14.39
N GLN A 229 2.38 8.71 -14.84
CA GLN A 229 3.25 7.53 -14.76
C GLN A 229 3.46 7.07 -13.31
N LEU A 230 3.55 7.99 -12.36
CA LEU A 230 3.77 7.67 -10.94
C LEU A 230 2.50 7.21 -10.20
N ILE A 231 1.31 7.72 -10.61
CA ILE A 231 0.06 7.58 -9.86
C ILE A 231 -0.90 6.56 -10.49
N ASP A 232 -1.00 6.54 -11.82
CA ASP A 232 -1.95 5.68 -12.55
C ASP A 232 -1.46 4.23 -12.61
N PHE A 233 -2.14 3.29 -11.96
CA PHE A 233 -1.75 1.88 -11.93
C PHE A 233 -1.71 1.22 -13.32
N THR A 234 -2.36 1.79 -14.31
CA THR A 234 -2.22 1.30 -15.70
C THR A 234 -0.83 1.52 -16.26
N GLN A 235 -0.05 2.43 -15.67
CA GLN A 235 1.33 2.77 -16.07
C GLN A 235 2.40 1.91 -15.38
N ILE A 236 2.04 1.02 -14.46
CA ILE A 236 2.99 0.08 -13.84
C ILE A 236 3.75 -0.67 -14.95
N PRO A 237 5.11 -0.71 -14.93
CA PRO A 237 5.92 -1.32 -15.98
C PRO A 237 5.55 -2.79 -16.24
N ARG A 238 5.58 -3.19 -17.53
CA ARG A 238 5.18 -4.54 -17.95
C ARG A 238 5.96 -5.66 -17.24
N ASN A 239 7.26 -5.47 -17.02
CA ASN A 239 8.11 -6.42 -16.30
C ASN A 239 7.68 -6.57 -14.84
N ILE A 240 7.34 -5.48 -14.16
CA ILE A 240 6.81 -5.48 -12.78
C ILE A 240 5.46 -6.20 -12.73
N ARG A 241 4.53 -5.85 -13.62
CA ARG A 241 3.22 -6.53 -13.71
C ARG A 241 3.37 -8.04 -13.93
N LYS A 242 4.26 -8.45 -14.86
CA LYS A 242 4.54 -9.86 -15.12
C LYS A 242 5.09 -10.56 -13.88
N ALA A 243 6.02 -9.93 -13.18
CA ALA A 243 6.59 -10.48 -11.95
C ALA A 243 5.55 -10.63 -10.84
N ILE A 244 4.65 -9.65 -10.67
CA ILE A 244 3.54 -9.71 -9.70
C ILE A 244 2.61 -10.90 -10.02
N TYR A 245 2.19 -11.06 -11.26
CA TYR A 245 1.32 -12.16 -11.65
C TYR A 245 2.01 -13.52 -11.49
N THR A 246 3.29 -13.62 -11.83
CA THR A 246 4.07 -14.84 -11.62
C THR A 246 4.19 -15.19 -10.13
N GLU A 247 4.39 -14.20 -9.26
CA GLU A 247 4.45 -14.44 -7.82
C GLU A 247 3.08 -14.84 -7.26
N TYR A 248 2.00 -14.22 -7.76
CA TYR A 248 0.63 -14.55 -7.38
C TYR A 248 0.25 -16.01 -7.71
N GLU A 249 0.73 -16.56 -8.81
CA GLU A 249 0.44 -17.93 -9.24
C GLU A 249 1.12 -19.00 -8.37
N LYS A 250 2.14 -18.63 -7.59
CA LYS A 250 2.81 -19.56 -6.67
C LYS A 250 1.93 -19.92 -5.49
N ALA A 251 2.07 -21.15 -5.01
CA ALA A 251 1.46 -21.57 -3.75
C ALA A 251 2.10 -20.82 -2.55
N PRO A 252 1.37 -20.64 -1.44
CA PRO A 252 1.93 -20.12 -0.21
C PRO A 252 3.11 -20.98 0.27
N ARG A 253 4.16 -20.33 0.80
CA ARG A 253 5.31 -21.05 1.41
C ARG A 253 4.99 -21.54 2.82
N GLY A 254 4.01 -20.91 3.47
CA GLY A 254 3.58 -21.21 4.82
C GLY A 254 2.56 -22.34 4.90
N SER A 255 2.27 -22.73 6.13
CA SER A 255 1.24 -23.69 6.47
C SER A 255 0.79 -23.47 7.91
N VAL A 256 -0.39 -24.00 8.29
CA VAL A 256 -0.87 -23.94 9.68
C VAL A 256 0.15 -24.54 10.65
N LYS A 257 0.83 -25.63 10.28
CA LYS A 257 1.88 -26.24 11.11
C LYS A 257 3.06 -25.28 11.31
N LYS A 258 3.58 -24.68 10.23
CA LYS A 258 4.69 -23.72 10.35
C LYS A 258 4.29 -22.50 11.19
N LEU A 259 3.05 -22.04 11.01
CA LEU A 259 2.52 -20.89 11.77
C LEU A 259 2.37 -21.24 13.26
N TYR A 260 1.92 -22.46 13.58
CA TYR A 260 1.88 -22.96 14.95
C TYR A 260 3.28 -22.93 15.59
N ASP A 261 4.30 -23.45 14.90
CA ASP A 261 5.68 -23.45 15.39
C ASP A 261 6.20 -22.01 15.58
N CYS A 262 5.83 -21.08 14.70
CA CYS A 262 6.16 -19.66 14.84
C CYS A 262 5.53 -19.06 16.11
N PHE A 263 4.25 -19.33 16.38
CA PHE A 263 3.56 -18.81 17.56
C PHE A 263 4.11 -19.39 18.87
N ILE A 264 4.50 -20.65 18.89
CA ILE A 264 5.18 -21.27 20.05
C ILE A 264 6.52 -20.52 20.32
N ARG A 265 7.37 -20.37 19.28
CA ARG A 265 8.67 -19.67 19.43
C ARG A 265 8.48 -18.23 19.88
N ALA A 266 7.47 -17.54 19.37
CA ALA A 266 7.17 -16.15 19.69
C ALA A 266 6.41 -16.00 21.03
N ARG A 267 6.08 -17.09 21.73
CA ARG A 267 5.32 -17.10 23.00
C ARG A 267 3.97 -16.38 22.89
N LEU A 268 3.19 -16.69 21.86
CA LEU A 268 1.88 -16.10 21.57
C LEU A 268 0.74 -17.09 21.87
N PRO A 269 0.44 -17.44 23.13
CA PRO A 269 -0.46 -18.56 23.48
C PRO A 269 -1.88 -18.38 22.94
N LEU A 270 -2.41 -17.15 22.90
CA LEU A 270 -3.74 -16.89 22.33
C LEU A 270 -3.83 -17.19 20.83
N LEU A 271 -2.75 -16.93 20.09
CA LEU A 271 -2.69 -17.25 18.67
C LEU A 271 -2.44 -18.73 18.42
N VAL A 272 -1.77 -19.43 19.33
CA VAL A 272 -1.62 -20.88 19.28
C VAL A 272 -2.98 -21.57 19.29
N SER A 273 -3.89 -21.16 20.18
CA SER A 273 -5.24 -21.71 20.25
C SER A 273 -6.09 -21.39 19.00
N ASP A 274 -5.80 -20.28 18.33
CA ASP A 274 -6.53 -19.77 17.16
C ASP A 274 -5.89 -20.15 15.81
N VAL A 275 -4.78 -20.90 15.80
CA VAL A 275 -3.96 -21.14 14.60
C VAL A 275 -4.74 -21.76 13.44
N GLU A 276 -5.66 -22.67 13.70
CA GLU A 276 -6.51 -23.28 12.66
C GLU A 276 -7.41 -22.26 11.95
N SER A 277 -7.72 -21.13 12.58
CA SER A 277 -8.49 -20.07 11.96
C SER A 277 -7.75 -19.34 10.82
N PHE A 278 -6.43 -19.54 10.71
CA PHE A 278 -5.64 -19.03 9.57
C PHE A 278 -5.74 -19.92 8.33
N ARG A 279 -6.23 -21.16 8.45
CA ARG A 279 -6.40 -22.09 7.33
C ARG A 279 -7.30 -21.46 6.25
N ILE A 280 -6.87 -21.55 5.01
CA ILE A 280 -7.72 -21.26 3.86
C ILE A 280 -8.74 -22.39 3.70
N ARG A 281 -10.00 -22.04 3.56
CA ARG A 281 -11.05 -23.01 3.23
C ARG A 281 -10.98 -23.25 1.72
N GLY A 282 -10.61 -24.45 1.32
CA GLY A 282 -10.63 -24.88 -0.06
C GLY A 282 -12.07 -25.00 -0.59
#